data_c9ff1f06844bb65b565ad028e9c07e30
#
_entry.id   c9ff1f06844bb65b565ad028e9c07e30
#
_cell.length_a   1.000
_cell.length_b   1.000
_cell.length_c   1.000
_cell.angle_alpha   90.00
_cell.angle_beta   90.00
_cell.angle_gamma   90.00
#
_symmetry.space_group_name_H-M   'P 1'
#
loop_
_entity.id
_entity.type
_entity.pdbx_description
1 polymer ?
#
loop_
_entity_poly.entity_id
_entity_poly.type
_entity_poly.pdbx_seq_one_letter_code
_entity_poly.pdbx_strand_id
1 'polypeptide(L)'
;DGRSFWPREIWSKYTENLQDFHKVKTPAKEFAGVSCINELVLNALSHVTDCLDYLSLVKDPSSFSFCAIPQVMAVATLAEVYNNPKVLHGVVKIRKGTTCRLILESRTLPGVVKIFKEYIQVINHKSSVRDPNYLKIGIKCGEIEQYCEMIYPNKQALPPSMKSLPENKFTKIVASRESIDLSVQRRIEQENFNCNVVLFGIG
;
A
#
# COMPACT_ATOMS: atom_id res chain seq x y z
N ASP A 1 1.35 -22.71 17.58
CA ASP A 1 0.94 -22.00 18.80
C ASP A 1 -0.58 -21.96 19.05
N GLY A 2 -1.43 -22.41 18.10
CA GLY A 2 -2.90 -22.37 18.22
C GLY A 2 -3.52 -20.95 18.23
N ARG A 3 -2.72 -19.90 18.07
CA ARG A 3 -3.21 -18.51 17.96
C ARG A 3 -3.59 -18.19 16.53
N SER A 4 -4.80 -17.63 16.34
CA SER A 4 -5.27 -17.09 15.07
C SER A 4 -5.30 -15.57 15.15
N PHE A 5 -4.64 -14.90 14.20
CA PHE A 5 -4.64 -13.45 14.10
C PHE A 5 -5.64 -12.93 13.07
N TRP A 6 -6.28 -13.82 12.31
CA TRP A 6 -7.30 -13.44 11.36
C TRP A 6 -8.64 -13.20 12.05
N PRO A 7 -9.38 -12.12 11.69
CA PRO A 7 -10.68 -11.83 12.27
C PRO A 7 -11.66 -13.00 12.05
N ARG A 8 -12.21 -13.51 13.14
CA ARG A 8 -13.15 -14.64 13.09
C ARG A 8 -14.39 -14.30 12.28
N GLU A 9 -14.85 -13.06 12.37
CA GLU A 9 -16.01 -12.53 11.63
C GLU A 9 -15.84 -12.63 10.11
N ILE A 10 -14.62 -12.71 9.62
CA ILE A 10 -14.32 -12.88 8.21
C ILE A 10 -14.15 -14.35 7.86
N TRP A 11 -13.17 -15.03 8.46
CA TRP A 11 -12.84 -16.39 8.02
C TRP A 11 -13.92 -17.42 8.33
N SER A 12 -14.73 -17.22 9.37
CA SER A 12 -15.84 -18.14 9.70
C SER A 12 -16.96 -18.20 8.66
N LYS A 13 -17.01 -17.25 7.73
CA LYS A 13 -17.94 -17.28 6.59
C LYS A 13 -17.55 -18.33 5.53
N TYR A 14 -16.30 -18.75 5.53
CA TYR A 14 -15.70 -19.60 4.48
C TYR A 14 -15.34 -21.00 4.98
N THR A 15 -15.14 -21.17 6.29
CA THR A 15 -14.79 -22.45 6.90
C THR A 15 -15.15 -22.48 8.38
N GLU A 16 -15.40 -23.67 8.90
CA GLU A 16 -15.58 -23.88 10.34
C GLU A 16 -14.24 -23.90 11.08
N ASN A 17 -13.17 -24.33 10.40
CA ASN A 17 -11.84 -24.40 10.98
C ASN A 17 -10.80 -23.80 10.00
N LEU A 18 -10.04 -22.80 10.49
CA LEU A 18 -9.02 -22.13 9.69
C LEU A 18 -7.93 -23.07 9.16
N GLN A 19 -7.66 -24.18 9.86
CA GLN A 19 -6.69 -25.19 9.43
C GLN A 19 -7.10 -25.90 8.13
N ASP A 20 -8.39 -25.87 7.76
CA ASP A 20 -8.89 -26.48 6.53
C ASP A 20 -8.30 -25.83 5.27
N PHE A 21 -7.80 -24.58 5.40
CA PHE A 21 -7.13 -23.87 4.32
C PHE A 21 -5.65 -24.22 4.18
N HIS A 22 -5.10 -25.03 5.08
CA HIS A 22 -3.72 -25.46 4.98
C HIS A 22 -3.58 -26.65 4.00
N LYS A 23 -2.76 -26.49 2.97
CA LYS A 23 -2.50 -27.53 1.94
C LYS A 23 -3.79 -28.07 1.31
N VAL A 24 -4.62 -27.17 0.84
CA VAL A 24 -5.90 -27.48 0.21
C VAL A 24 -5.74 -28.41 -0.98
N LYS A 25 -6.58 -29.45 -1.05
CA LYS A 25 -6.52 -30.50 -2.09
C LYS A 25 -7.66 -30.41 -3.11
N THR A 26 -8.72 -29.67 -2.83
CA THR A 26 -9.89 -29.60 -3.71
C THR A 26 -10.10 -28.20 -4.27
N PRO A 27 -10.48 -28.05 -5.56
CA PRO A 27 -10.72 -26.74 -6.16
C PRO A 27 -11.75 -25.89 -5.43
N ALA A 28 -12.79 -26.52 -4.87
CA ALA A 28 -13.81 -25.82 -4.11
C ALA A 28 -13.28 -25.19 -2.82
N LYS A 29 -12.45 -25.93 -2.07
CA LYS A 29 -11.81 -25.40 -0.85
C LYS A 29 -10.74 -24.35 -1.20
N GLU A 30 -10.03 -24.50 -2.32
CA GLU A 30 -9.08 -23.50 -2.80
C GLU A 30 -9.80 -22.20 -3.13
N PHE A 31 -10.91 -22.25 -3.84
CA PHE A 31 -11.73 -21.07 -4.13
C PHE A 31 -12.24 -20.41 -2.85
N ALA A 32 -12.76 -21.17 -1.89
CA ALA A 32 -13.22 -20.63 -0.62
C ALA A 32 -12.06 -19.98 0.17
N GLY A 33 -10.87 -20.62 0.21
CA GLY A 33 -9.69 -20.07 0.87
C GLY A 33 -9.19 -18.78 0.22
N VAL A 34 -9.14 -18.72 -1.12
CA VAL A 34 -8.76 -17.50 -1.85
C VAL A 34 -9.79 -16.39 -1.61
N SER A 35 -11.09 -16.70 -1.65
CA SER A 35 -12.15 -15.72 -1.36
C SER A 35 -12.07 -15.17 0.08
N CYS A 36 -11.73 -16.03 1.04
CA CYS A 36 -11.47 -15.61 2.42
C CYS A 36 -10.28 -14.63 2.50
N ILE A 37 -9.16 -14.95 1.85
CA ILE A 37 -8.00 -14.05 1.79
C ILE A 37 -8.35 -12.73 1.12
N ASN A 38 -9.13 -12.75 0.05
CA ASN A 38 -9.59 -11.54 -0.63
C ASN A 38 -10.46 -10.66 0.27
N GLU A 39 -11.32 -11.22 1.11
CA GLU A 39 -12.08 -10.45 2.10
C GLU A 39 -11.18 -9.90 3.22
N LEU A 40 -10.15 -10.63 3.64
CA LEU A 40 -9.15 -10.11 4.58
C LEU A 40 -8.36 -8.95 3.98
N VAL A 41 -8.00 -9.03 2.70
CA VAL A 41 -7.36 -7.92 1.97
C VAL A 41 -8.30 -6.72 1.91
N LEU A 42 -9.59 -6.92 1.58
CA LEU A 42 -10.60 -5.85 1.58
C LEU A 42 -10.70 -5.18 2.95
N ASN A 43 -10.71 -5.95 4.03
CA ASN A 43 -10.71 -5.42 5.38
C ASN A 43 -9.45 -4.57 5.66
N ALA A 44 -8.27 -5.04 5.28
CA ALA A 44 -7.04 -4.29 5.43
C ALA A 44 -7.05 -2.98 4.58
N LEU A 45 -7.57 -3.02 3.37
CA LEU A 45 -7.70 -1.84 2.50
C LEU A 45 -8.61 -0.76 3.09
N SER A 46 -9.57 -1.12 3.96
CA SER A 46 -10.44 -0.12 4.61
C SER A 46 -9.69 0.85 5.51
N HIS A 47 -8.49 0.51 5.97
CA HIS A 47 -7.64 1.34 6.83
C HIS A 47 -6.61 2.18 6.07
N VAL A 48 -6.53 2.05 4.74
CA VAL A 48 -5.49 2.73 3.95
C VAL A 48 -5.61 4.24 4.01
N THR A 49 -6.84 4.77 3.93
CA THR A 49 -7.06 6.23 4.00
C THR A 49 -6.64 6.82 5.33
N ASP A 50 -6.93 6.12 6.44
CA ASP A 50 -6.51 6.53 7.78
C ASP A 50 -4.99 6.51 7.93
N CYS A 51 -4.33 5.51 7.37
CA CYS A 51 -2.86 5.42 7.35
C CYS A 51 -2.23 6.60 6.57
N LEU A 52 -2.79 6.95 5.42
CA LEU A 52 -2.31 8.07 4.61
C LEU A 52 -2.57 9.41 5.29
N ASP A 53 -3.73 9.58 5.93
CA ASP A 53 -4.06 10.78 6.71
C ASP A 53 -3.06 10.96 7.86
N TYR A 54 -2.82 9.88 8.62
CA TYR A 54 -1.81 9.89 9.68
C TYR A 54 -0.41 10.29 9.15
N LEU A 55 0.07 9.65 8.09
CA LEU A 55 1.37 9.96 7.51
C LEU A 55 1.46 11.41 7.00
N SER A 56 0.36 11.98 6.53
CA SER A 56 0.31 13.38 6.11
C SER A 56 0.55 14.36 7.25
N LEU A 57 0.27 13.97 8.48
CA LEU A 57 0.42 14.79 9.68
C LEU A 57 1.81 14.68 10.33
N VAL A 58 2.54 13.59 10.08
CA VAL A 58 3.87 13.36 10.67
C VAL A 58 4.90 14.26 10.00
N LYS A 59 5.46 15.23 10.72
CA LYS A 59 6.37 16.26 10.17
C LYS A 59 7.84 15.85 10.28
N ASP A 60 8.24 15.17 11.36
CA ASP A 60 9.63 14.75 11.54
C ASP A 60 10.00 13.67 10.52
N PRO A 61 11.07 13.87 9.70
CA PRO A 61 11.44 12.93 8.64
C PRO A 61 11.80 11.53 9.13
N SER A 62 12.40 11.42 10.33
CA SER A 62 12.78 10.14 10.90
C SER A 62 11.55 9.34 11.32
N SER A 63 10.65 9.99 12.07
CA SER A 63 9.37 9.40 12.48
C SER A 63 8.50 9.07 11.28
N PHE A 64 8.49 9.93 10.25
CA PHE A 64 7.79 9.66 9.01
C PHE A 64 8.30 8.38 8.33
N SER A 65 9.61 8.25 8.13
CA SER A 65 10.21 7.07 7.51
C SER A 65 9.92 5.81 8.32
N PHE A 66 10.02 5.88 9.65
CA PHE A 66 9.70 4.76 10.54
C PHE A 66 8.26 4.29 10.39
N CYS A 67 7.30 5.20 10.26
CA CYS A 67 5.89 4.87 10.08
C CYS A 67 5.54 4.47 8.64
N ALA A 68 6.17 5.09 7.64
CA ALA A 68 5.86 4.87 6.23
C ALA A 68 6.35 3.50 5.71
N ILE A 69 7.55 3.06 6.10
CA ILE A 69 8.15 1.81 5.62
C ILE A 69 7.22 0.60 5.87
N PRO A 70 6.70 0.34 7.09
CA PRO A 70 5.78 -0.76 7.32
C PRO A 70 4.50 -0.67 6.46
N GLN A 71 3.98 0.53 6.24
CA GLN A 71 2.74 0.74 5.48
C GLN A 71 2.92 0.41 4.00
N VAL A 72 4.01 0.88 3.37
CA VAL A 72 4.29 0.55 1.97
C VAL A 72 4.62 -0.93 1.77
N MET A 73 5.27 -1.55 2.75
CA MET A 73 5.51 -3.00 2.74
C MET A 73 4.20 -3.78 2.91
N ALA A 74 3.28 -3.29 3.74
CA ALA A 74 1.97 -3.90 3.95
C ALA A 74 1.15 -3.89 2.65
N VAL A 75 0.98 -2.73 1.98
CA VAL A 75 0.20 -2.66 0.74
C VAL A 75 0.81 -3.51 -0.38
N ALA A 76 2.14 -3.57 -0.48
CA ALA A 76 2.82 -4.45 -1.42
C ALA A 76 2.56 -5.93 -1.10
N THR A 77 2.55 -6.31 0.17
CA THR A 77 2.22 -7.67 0.60
C THR A 77 0.76 -8.01 0.31
N LEU A 78 -0.18 -7.08 0.55
CA LEU A 78 -1.59 -7.28 0.19
C LEU A 78 -1.74 -7.56 -1.31
N ALA A 79 -1.01 -6.84 -2.16
CA ALA A 79 -1.01 -7.08 -3.60
C ALA A 79 -0.43 -8.46 -4.01
N GLU A 80 0.55 -8.98 -3.25
CA GLU A 80 1.10 -10.32 -3.50
C GLU A 80 0.14 -11.44 -3.07
N VAL A 81 -0.58 -11.27 -1.96
CA VAL A 81 -1.47 -12.31 -1.43
C VAL A 81 -2.85 -12.27 -2.07
N TYR A 82 -3.29 -11.13 -2.59
CA TYR A 82 -4.61 -10.97 -3.19
C TYR A 82 -4.77 -11.84 -4.44
N ASN A 83 -5.87 -12.59 -4.50
CA ASN A 83 -6.23 -13.52 -5.57
C ASN A 83 -5.11 -14.49 -5.93
N ASN A 84 -4.37 -14.96 -4.92
CA ASN A 84 -3.20 -15.82 -5.10
C ASN A 84 -3.34 -17.16 -4.34
N PRO A 85 -3.69 -18.25 -5.03
CA PRO A 85 -3.87 -19.55 -4.39
C PRO A 85 -2.60 -20.11 -3.73
N LYS A 86 -1.41 -19.65 -4.12
CA LYS A 86 -0.14 -20.08 -3.52
C LYS A 86 -0.07 -19.81 -2.02
N VAL A 87 -0.85 -18.82 -1.51
CA VAL A 87 -0.92 -18.50 -0.07
C VAL A 87 -1.43 -19.70 0.74
N LEU A 88 -2.28 -20.56 0.17
CA LEU A 88 -2.83 -21.74 0.82
C LEU A 88 -1.84 -22.92 0.85
N HIS A 89 -0.76 -22.86 0.08
CA HIS A 89 0.20 -23.94 -0.08
C HIS A 89 1.58 -23.64 0.49
N GLY A 90 1.87 -22.38 0.76
CA GLY A 90 3.20 -21.99 1.23
C GLY A 90 3.33 -20.51 1.57
N VAL A 91 4.57 -20.07 1.78
CA VAL A 91 4.87 -18.68 2.15
C VAL A 91 4.90 -17.81 0.89
N VAL A 92 4.04 -16.79 0.87
CA VAL A 92 4.06 -15.71 -0.12
C VAL A 92 4.61 -14.45 0.55
N LYS A 93 5.57 -13.81 -0.09
CA LYS A 93 6.22 -12.59 0.42
C LYS A 93 6.76 -11.73 -0.72
N ILE A 94 6.90 -10.44 -0.46
CA ILE A 94 7.58 -9.52 -1.37
C ILE A 94 9.06 -9.89 -1.54
N ARG A 95 9.60 -9.61 -2.72
CA ARG A 95 11.02 -9.90 -3.04
C ARG A 95 11.94 -8.91 -2.34
N LYS A 96 13.18 -9.31 -2.02
CA LYS A 96 14.19 -8.44 -1.38
C LYS A 96 14.43 -7.14 -2.16
N GLY A 97 14.55 -7.21 -3.49
CA GLY A 97 14.73 -6.03 -4.33
C GLY A 97 13.54 -5.06 -4.25
N THR A 98 12.30 -5.59 -4.21
CA THR A 98 11.09 -4.79 -3.99
C THR A 98 11.15 -4.10 -2.63
N THR A 99 11.54 -4.82 -1.58
CA THR A 99 11.71 -4.24 -0.23
C THR A 99 12.69 -3.07 -0.24
N CYS A 100 13.86 -3.22 -0.88
CA CYS A 100 14.85 -2.14 -0.99
C CYS A 100 14.27 -0.93 -1.72
N ARG A 101 13.58 -1.14 -2.85
CA ARG A 101 12.92 -0.07 -3.61
C ARG A 101 11.90 0.67 -2.75
N LEU A 102 11.04 -0.05 -2.03
CA LEU A 102 10.02 0.54 -1.17
C LEU A 102 10.62 1.40 -0.05
N ILE A 103 11.70 0.94 0.58
CA ILE A 103 12.41 1.72 1.62
C ILE A 103 12.96 3.03 1.05
N LEU A 104 13.53 2.99 -0.15
CA LEU A 104 14.11 4.18 -0.78
C LEU A 104 13.04 5.18 -1.25
N GLU A 105 11.97 4.69 -1.87
CA GLU A 105 10.92 5.53 -2.45
C GLU A 105 9.93 6.06 -1.39
N SER A 106 9.80 5.44 -0.21
CA SER A 106 8.84 5.83 0.84
C SER A 106 9.34 6.93 1.78
N ARG A 107 10.47 7.56 1.50
CA ARG A 107 11.06 8.60 2.36
C ARG A 107 10.27 9.92 2.38
N THR A 108 9.40 10.12 1.40
CA THR A 108 8.55 11.31 1.26
C THR A 108 7.08 10.92 1.08
N LEU A 109 6.17 11.81 1.46
CA LEU A 109 4.73 11.58 1.26
C LEU A 109 4.36 11.34 -0.21
N PRO A 110 4.88 12.11 -1.19
CA PRO A 110 4.65 11.83 -2.60
C PRO A 110 5.09 10.42 -3.01
N GLY A 111 6.24 9.97 -2.51
CA GLY A 111 6.74 8.63 -2.76
C GLY A 111 5.81 7.56 -2.20
N VAL A 112 5.32 7.74 -0.98
CA VAL A 112 4.34 6.84 -0.35
C VAL A 112 3.05 6.79 -1.18
N VAL A 113 2.48 7.95 -1.52
CA VAL A 113 1.24 8.04 -2.32
C VAL A 113 1.41 7.33 -3.67
N LYS A 114 2.54 7.52 -4.35
CA LYS A 114 2.86 6.83 -5.61
C LYS A 114 2.87 5.32 -5.43
N ILE A 115 3.52 4.81 -4.37
CA ILE A 115 3.58 3.39 -4.07
C ILE A 115 2.18 2.83 -3.81
N PHE A 116 1.36 3.51 -2.99
CA PHE A 116 0.00 3.07 -2.74
C PHE A 116 -0.81 2.98 -4.03
N LYS A 117 -0.78 4.00 -4.89
CA LYS A 117 -1.46 3.97 -6.19
C LYS A 117 -1.01 2.80 -7.06
N GLU A 118 0.30 2.54 -7.16
CA GLU A 118 0.85 1.42 -7.91
C GLU A 118 0.27 0.08 -7.44
N TYR A 119 0.31 -0.19 -6.14
CA TYR A 119 -0.15 -1.48 -5.61
C TYR A 119 -1.68 -1.62 -5.55
N ILE A 120 -2.42 -0.54 -5.35
CA ILE A 120 -3.88 -0.55 -5.46
C ILE A 120 -4.31 -0.89 -6.88
N GLN A 121 -3.65 -0.35 -7.89
CA GLN A 121 -3.88 -0.71 -9.30
C GLN A 121 -3.56 -2.18 -9.56
N VAL A 122 -2.47 -2.71 -9.00
CA VAL A 122 -2.15 -4.15 -9.10
C VAL A 122 -3.26 -5.00 -8.50
N ILE A 123 -3.80 -4.64 -7.31
CA ILE A 123 -4.92 -5.36 -6.68
C ILE A 123 -6.15 -5.30 -7.58
N ASN A 124 -6.50 -4.13 -8.08
CA ASN A 124 -7.66 -3.94 -8.96
C ASN A 124 -7.55 -4.79 -10.25
N HIS A 125 -6.37 -4.82 -10.88
CA HIS A 125 -6.14 -5.64 -12.08
C HIS A 125 -6.18 -7.16 -11.82
N LYS A 126 -5.80 -7.59 -10.62
CA LYS A 126 -5.90 -9.00 -10.21
C LYS A 126 -7.31 -9.43 -9.85
N SER A 127 -8.25 -8.51 -9.71
CA SER A 127 -9.61 -8.81 -9.28
C SER A 127 -10.35 -9.66 -10.32
N SER A 128 -11.16 -10.62 -9.84
CA SER A 128 -11.90 -11.56 -10.69
C SER A 128 -13.38 -11.43 -10.44
N VAL A 129 -14.17 -11.38 -11.50
CA VAL A 129 -15.66 -11.34 -11.46
C VAL A 129 -16.25 -12.56 -10.71
N ARG A 130 -15.47 -13.65 -10.57
CA ARG A 130 -15.90 -14.85 -9.84
C ARG A 130 -15.78 -14.68 -8.32
N ASP A 131 -14.99 -13.71 -7.86
CA ASP A 131 -14.83 -13.45 -6.42
C ASP A 131 -16.11 -12.79 -5.87
N PRO A 132 -16.69 -13.30 -4.77
CA PRO A 132 -17.81 -12.64 -4.09
C PRO A 132 -17.51 -11.19 -3.67
N ASN A 133 -16.24 -10.85 -3.47
CA ASN A 133 -15.79 -9.53 -3.04
C ASN A 133 -15.41 -8.60 -4.20
N TYR A 134 -15.54 -9.04 -5.47
CA TYR A 134 -15.10 -8.30 -6.65
C TYR A 134 -15.55 -6.84 -6.68
N LEU A 135 -16.85 -6.59 -6.54
CA LEU A 135 -17.39 -5.23 -6.55
C LEU A 135 -16.89 -4.37 -5.39
N LYS A 136 -16.82 -4.96 -4.18
CA LYS A 136 -16.36 -4.26 -2.98
C LYS A 136 -14.88 -3.86 -3.10
N ILE A 137 -14.05 -4.74 -3.63
CA ILE A 137 -12.62 -4.46 -3.89
C ILE A 137 -12.48 -3.35 -4.92
N GLY A 138 -13.20 -3.42 -6.04
CA GLY A 138 -13.15 -2.38 -7.07
C GLY A 138 -13.55 -1.00 -6.56
N ILE A 139 -14.65 -0.93 -5.79
CA ILE A 139 -15.09 0.32 -5.14
C ILE A 139 -14.00 0.83 -4.18
N LYS A 140 -13.45 -0.04 -3.32
CA LYS A 140 -12.44 0.35 -2.34
C LYS A 140 -11.14 0.82 -3.01
N CYS A 141 -10.70 0.17 -4.08
CA CYS A 141 -9.55 0.62 -4.87
C CYS A 141 -9.80 2.01 -5.47
N GLY A 142 -10.99 2.25 -6.05
CA GLY A 142 -11.36 3.56 -6.57
C GLY A 142 -11.40 4.66 -5.50
N GLU A 143 -11.95 4.38 -4.32
CA GLU A 143 -11.95 5.30 -3.18
C GLU A 143 -10.52 5.68 -2.75
N ILE A 144 -9.61 4.69 -2.67
CA ILE A 144 -8.22 4.93 -2.29
C ILE A 144 -7.50 5.75 -3.36
N GLU A 145 -7.67 5.44 -4.64
CA GLU A 145 -7.08 6.21 -5.74
C GLU A 145 -7.55 7.66 -5.71
N GLN A 146 -8.86 7.89 -5.54
CA GLN A 146 -9.43 9.23 -5.41
C GLN A 146 -8.87 9.97 -4.19
N TYR A 147 -8.72 9.27 -3.07
CA TYR A 147 -8.13 9.84 -1.85
C TYR A 147 -6.67 10.24 -2.07
N CYS A 148 -5.88 9.40 -2.73
CA CYS A 148 -4.49 9.71 -3.10
C CYS A 148 -4.39 10.96 -3.97
N GLU A 149 -5.28 11.13 -4.97
CA GLU A 149 -5.32 12.35 -5.79
C GLU A 149 -5.72 13.58 -4.97
N MET A 150 -6.56 13.43 -3.97
CA MET A 150 -6.99 14.53 -3.10
C MET A 150 -5.87 14.97 -2.15
N ILE A 151 -5.10 14.04 -1.58
CA ILE A 151 -3.97 14.36 -0.69
C ILE A 151 -2.80 14.94 -1.48
N TYR A 152 -2.51 14.38 -2.65
CA TYR A 152 -1.37 14.75 -3.48
C TYR A 152 -1.77 14.79 -4.96
N PRO A 153 -2.46 15.86 -5.36
CA PRO A 153 -2.95 16.00 -6.73
C PRO A 153 -1.79 16.05 -7.72
N ASN A 154 -1.93 15.34 -8.83
CA ASN A 154 -0.99 15.44 -9.92
C ASN A 154 -1.10 16.84 -10.54
N LYS A 155 -0.11 17.71 -10.25
CA LYS A 155 -0.09 19.12 -10.69
C LYS A 155 -0.23 19.28 -12.22
N GLN A 156 0.06 18.23 -13.00
CA GLN A 156 -0.07 18.23 -14.45
C GLN A 156 -1.50 17.95 -14.95
N ALA A 157 -2.31 17.26 -14.12
CA ALA A 157 -3.66 16.84 -14.51
C ALA A 157 -4.76 17.83 -14.09
N LEU A 158 -4.45 18.84 -13.28
CA LEU A 158 -5.45 19.82 -12.81
C LEU A 158 -5.70 20.87 -13.91
N PRO A 159 -6.96 20.99 -14.40
CA PRO A 159 -7.31 22.09 -15.28
C PRO A 159 -7.07 23.45 -14.61
N PRO A 160 -6.73 24.51 -15.38
CA PRO A 160 -6.40 25.83 -14.84
C PRO A 160 -7.45 26.41 -13.87
N SER A 161 -8.73 26.07 -14.06
CA SER A 161 -9.86 26.46 -13.22
C SER A 161 -9.86 25.83 -11.80
N MET A 162 -9.18 24.70 -11.61
CA MET A 162 -9.09 24.06 -10.30
C MET A 162 -7.88 24.52 -9.46
N LYS A 163 -6.97 25.28 -10.05
CA LYS A 163 -5.82 25.86 -9.31
C LYS A 163 -6.23 26.94 -8.32
N SER A 164 -7.47 27.43 -8.39
CA SER A 164 -8.05 28.50 -7.56
C SER A 164 -9.11 28.00 -6.56
N LEU A 165 -9.25 26.68 -6.34
CA LEU A 165 -10.18 26.18 -5.33
C LEU A 165 -9.78 26.62 -3.93
N PRO A 166 -10.77 26.97 -3.06
CA PRO A 166 -10.51 27.43 -1.70
C PRO A 166 -9.71 26.37 -0.93
N GLU A 167 -8.78 26.84 -0.09
CA GLU A 167 -7.91 26.03 0.74
C GLU A 167 -8.67 24.91 1.48
N ASN A 168 -8.59 23.72 0.94
CA ASN A 168 -9.08 22.50 1.55
C ASN A 168 -8.08 22.08 2.66
N LYS A 169 -8.54 21.33 3.68
CA LYS A 169 -7.70 20.73 4.73
C LYS A 169 -6.44 20.07 4.15
N PHE A 170 -6.57 19.38 3.01
CA PHE A 170 -5.49 18.67 2.35
C PHE A 170 -4.49 19.58 1.64
N THR A 171 -4.94 20.67 1.00
CA THR A 171 -4.04 21.66 0.39
C THR A 171 -3.16 22.36 1.44
N LYS A 172 -3.69 22.62 2.64
CA LYS A 172 -2.90 23.14 3.77
C LYS A 172 -1.85 22.14 4.25
N ILE A 173 -2.20 20.86 4.36
CA ILE A 173 -1.28 19.78 4.75
C ILE A 173 -0.18 19.65 3.70
N VAL A 174 -0.52 19.60 2.41
CA VAL A 174 0.45 19.53 1.31
C VAL A 174 1.40 20.72 1.31
N ALA A 175 0.87 21.94 1.39
CA ALA A 175 1.69 23.16 1.44
C ALA A 175 2.63 23.18 2.66
N SER A 176 2.14 22.71 3.83
CA SER A 176 2.97 22.65 5.05
C SER A 176 4.09 21.62 4.98
N ARG A 177 3.96 20.61 4.11
CA ARG A 177 4.97 19.54 3.93
C ARG A 177 5.92 19.79 2.77
N GLU A 178 5.59 20.63 1.82
CA GLU A 178 6.39 20.82 0.61
C GLU A 178 7.84 21.22 0.93
N SER A 179 8.05 22.07 1.94
CA SER A 179 9.41 22.44 2.41
C SER A 179 10.15 21.27 3.07
N ILE A 180 9.43 20.41 3.82
CA ILE A 180 10.00 19.25 4.51
C ILE A 180 10.39 18.20 3.47
N ASP A 181 9.49 17.89 2.53
CA ASP A 181 9.72 16.92 1.48
C ASP A 181 10.90 17.33 0.58
N LEU A 182 11.02 18.62 0.25
CA LEU A 182 12.17 19.17 -0.48
C LEU A 182 13.49 19.02 0.30
N SER A 183 13.47 19.23 1.61
CA SER A 183 14.66 19.06 2.46
C SER A 183 15.10 17.60 2.52
N VAL A 184 14.16 16.68 2.64
CA VAL A 184 14.41 15.22 2.61
C VAL A 184 14.95 14.80 1.26
N GLN A 185 14.36 15.27 0.17
CA GLN A 185 14.81 14.95 -1.18
C GLN A 185 16.24 15.44 -1.44
N ARG A 186 16.59 16.65 -1.04
CA ARG A 186 17.97 17.17 -1.12
C ARG A 186 18.94 16.31 -0.33
N ARG A 187 18.56 15.83 0.86
CA ARG A 187 19.38 14.93 1.66
C ARG A 187 19.60 13.60 0.95
N ILE A 188 18.57 13.01 0.38
CA ILE A 188 18.65 11.76 -0.41
C ILE A 188 19.59 11.94 -1.61
N GLU A 189 19.47 13.03 -2.34
CA GLU A 189 20.33 13.36 -3.48
C GLU A 189 21.80 13.49 -3.03
N GLN A 190 22.05 14.13 -1.89
CA GLN A 190 23.39 14.30 -1.34
C GLN A 190 23.97 12.97 -0.83
N GLU A 191 23.17 12.12 -0.19
CA GLU A 191 23.57 10.77 0.21
C GLU A 191 23.93 9.91 -1.01
N ASN A 192 23.10 9.95 -2.07
CA ASN A 192 23.35 9.24 -3.31
C ASN A 192 24.60 9.76 -4.02
N PHE A 193 24.82 11.07 -4.04
CA PHE A 193 26.04 11.68 -4.58
C PHE A 193 27.27 11.20 -3.82
N ASN A 194 27.26 11.22 -2.48
CA ASN A 194 28.35 10.75 -1.64
C ASN A 194 28.64 9.25 -1.83
N CYS A 195 27.61 8.42 -1.94
CA CYS A 195 27.75 7.00 -2.27
C CYS A 195 28.44 6.79 -3.63
N ASN A 196 28.03 7.56 -4.65
CA ASN A 196 28.62 7.47 -5.98
C ASN A 196 30.09 7.93 -5.98
N VAL A 197 30.42 8.99 -5.24
CA VAL A 197 31.81 9.46 -5.11
C VAL A 197 32.68 8.41 -4.41
N VAL A 198 32.16 7.74 -3.36
CA VAL A 198 32.89 6.67 -2.67
C VAL A 198 33.06 5.42 -3.54
N LEU A 199 32.07 5.08 -4.38
CA LEU A 199 32.12 3.90 -5.25
C LEU A 199 32.98 4.13 -6.50
N PHE A 200 33.05 5.34 -7.03
CA PHE A 200 33.76 5.67 -8.27
C PHE A 200 35.03 6.52 -8.05
N GLY A 201 35.29 6.99 -6.83
CA GLY A 201 36.44 7.80 -6.48
C GLY A 201 37.68 7.01 -6.01
N ILE A 202 37.61 5.67 -6.09
CA ILE A 202 38.76 4.77 -5.87
C ILE A 202 39.14 4.21 -7.24
N GLY A 203 39.78 5.02 -8.06
CA GLY A 203 40.38 4.68 -9.33
C GLY A 203 41.64 5.46 -9.52
#